data_01f077401510462cc504837aa0364e74
#
_entry.id   01f077401510462cc504837aa0364e74
#
_cell.length_a   1.000
_cell.length_b   1.000
_cell.length_c   1.000
_cell.angle_alpha   90.00
_cell.angle_beta   90.00
_cell.angle_gamma   90.00
#
_symmetry.space_group_name_H-M   'P 1'
#
loop_
_entity.id
_entity.type
_entity.pdbx_description
1 polymer ?
#
loop_
_entity_poly.entity_id
_entity_poly.type
_entity_poly.pdbx_seq_one_letter_code
_entity_poly.pdbx_strand_id
1 'polypeptide(L)'
;MLIKMDERIILGSRKLYSGNITVRSDKYYLGDKVVEKEIVEHPDSVGIIALDNKGNIVLVEQFRIATKNSLIEIPAGKIEKGETPEDAARREMNEEIGYSGKLTPLFQCYLAPGYDTEKMYFFLASNLKISKKRLTQDEDEEIKVKRIKLSSALEKCISGKIIDCKTIAAITMISNSKINW
;
A
#
# COMPACT_ATOMS: atom_id res chain seq x y z
N MET A 1 -1.79 -2.10 25.54
CA MET A 1 -3.14 -1.55 25.77
C MET A 1 -4.02 -2.11 24.66
N LEU A 2 -4.87 -3.09 24.95
CA LEU A 2 -5.81 -3.67 24.00
C LEU A 2 -6.87 -2.61 23.70
N ILE A 3 -6.92 -2.14 22.45
CA ILE A 3 -8.01 -1.28 21.98
C ILE A 3 -9.27 -2.18 22.02
N LYS A 4 -10.20 -1.87 22.92
CA LYS A 4 -11.52 -2.50 22.93
C LYS A 4 -12.16 -2.18 21.56
N MET A 5 -12.43 -3.21 20.78
CA MET A 5 -13.24 -3.04 19.56
C MET A 5 -14.62 -2.55 19.98
N ASP A 6 -15.02 -1.39 19.53
CA ASP A 6 -16.35 -0.85 19.71
C ASP A 6 -17.27 -1.63 18.75
N GLU A 7 -17.92 -2.67 19.25
CA GLU A 7 -18.86 -3.49 18.48
C GLU A 7 -20.15 -2.69 18.26
N ARG A 8 -20.13 -1.81 17.28
CA ARG A 8 -21.35 -1.13 16.84
C ARG A 8 -22.22 -2.12 16.08
N ILE A 9 -23.47 -2.17 16.47
CA ILE A 9 -24.45 -3.04 15.82
C ILE A 9 -24.79 -2.45 14.44
N ILE A 10 -24.43 -3.17 13.39
CA ILE A 10 -24.85 -2.86 12.02
C ILE A 10 -26.29 -3.33 11.85
N LEU A 11 -27.18 -2.42 11.54
CA LEU A 11 -28.62 -2.67 11.35
C LEU A 11 -28.94 -3.21 9.96
N GLY A 12 -28.11 -2.90 8.99
CA GLY A 12 -28.26 -3.37 7.62
C GLY A 12 -27.19 -2.81 6.70
N SER A 13 -26.96 -3.52 5.62
CA SER A 13 -26.03 -3.14 4.57
C SER A 13 -26.69 -3.27 3.21
N ARG A 14 -26.51 -2.30 2.33
CA ARG A 14 -27.02 -2.30 0.98
C ARG A 14 -25.90 -2.00 -0.01
N LYS A 15 -25.71 -2.89 -0.95
CA LYS A 15 -24.75 -2.70 -2.05
C LYS A 15 -25.27 -1.59 -2.98
N LEU A 16 -24.42 -0.62 -3.28
CA LEU A 16 -24.69 0.50 -4.17
C LEU A 16 -24.08 0.31 -5.55
N TYR A 17 -22.85 -0.24 -5.59
CA TYR A 17 -22.11 -0.50 -6.82
C TYR A 17 -21.25 -1.77 -6.66
N SER A 18 -21.01 -2.47 -7.75
CA SER A 18 -20.12 -3.63 -7.82
C SER A 18 -19.43 -3.66 -9.18
N GLY A 19 -18.12 -3.46 -9.17
CA GLY A 19 -17.20 -3.49 -10.31
C GLY A 19 -15.83 -3.92 -9.80
N ASN A 20 -14.76 -3.25 -10.24
CA ASN A 20 -13.39 -3.48 -9.74
C ASN A 20 -13.27 -3.14 -8.23
N ILE A 21 -14.15 -2.28 -7.73
CA ILE A 21 -14.39 -2.04 -6.32
C ILE A 21 -15.87 -2.27 -6.02
N THR A 22 -16.20 -2.51 -4.77
CA THR A 22 -17.59 -2.54 -4.29
C THR A 22 -17.86 -1.32 -3.43
N VAL A 23 -19.02 -0.69 -3.61
CA VAL A 23 -19.51 0.37 -2.72
C VAL A 23 -20.79 -0.12 -2.06
N ARG A 24 -20.86 -0.03 -0.73
CA ARG A 24 -22.07 -0.33 0.03
C ARG A 24 -22.43 0.82 0.96
N SER A 25 -23.66 0.84 1.41
CA SER A 25 -24.15 1.74 2.44
C SER A 25 -24.52 0.92 3.67
N ASP A 26 -23.89 1.24 4.81
CA ASP A 26 -24.13 0.58 6.10
C ASP A 26 -24.93 1.51 7.02
N LYS A 27 -25.98 0.95 7.63
CA LYS A 27 -26.75 1.60 8.69
C LYS A 27 -26.32 1.06 10.05
N TYR A 28 -26.05 1.95 10.99
CA TYR A 28 -25.66 1.57 12.35
C TYR A 28 -26.10 2.59 13.38
N TYR A 29 -26.08 2.20 14.66
CA TYR A 29 -26.36 3.11 15.76
C TYR A 29 -25.10 3.96 16.11
N LEU A 30 -25.32 5.28 16.22
CA LEU A 30 -24.36 6.21 16.82
C LEU A 30 -25.06 6.88 18.03
N GLY A 31 -24.87 6.33 19.21
CA GLY A 31 -25.71 6.62 20.38
C GLY A 31 -27.16 6.21 20.07
N ASP A 32 -28.10 7.13 20.27
CA ASP A 32 -29.52 6.90 20.01
C ASP A 32 -29.94 7.20 18.55
N LYS A 33 -29.00 7.57 17.70
CA LYS A 33 -29.29 7.94 16.30
C LYS A 33 -28.90 6.81 15.35
N VAL A 34 -29.75 6.55 14.38
CA VAL A 34 -29.38 5.73 13.23
C VAL A 34 -28.70 6.61 12.20
N VAL A 35 -27.51 6.21 11.79
CA VAL A 35 -26.72 6.89 10.75
C VAL A 35 -26.46 5.92 9.61
N GLU A 36 -26.26 6.47 8.41
CA GLU A 36 -25.92 5.72 7.19
C GLU A 36 -24.58 6.23 6.69
N LYS A 37 -23.67 5.31 6.30
CA LYS A 37 -22.34 5.60 5.76
C LYS A 37 -22.07 4.77 4.53
N GLU A 38 -21.50 5.43 3.53
CA GLU A 38 -20.99 4.79 2.33
C GLU A 38 -19.60 4.25 2.61
N ILE A 39 -19.37 3.00 2.22
CA ILE A 39 -18.13 2.26 2.43
C ILE A 39 -17.63 1.74 1.07
N VAL A 40 -16.40 2.02 0.76
CA VAL A 40 -15.67 1.37 -0.33
C VAL A 40 -15.07 0.09 0.23
N GLU A 41 -15.45 -1.06 -0.34
CA GLU A 41 -14.82 -2.34 -0.05
C GLU A 41 -13.66 -2.54 -1.01
N HIS A 42 -12.47 -2.52 -0.48
CA HIS A 42 -11.24 -2.78 -1.22
C HIS A 42 -10.49 -3.96 -0.59
N PRO A 43 -9.90 -4.86 -1.39
CA PRO A 43 -9.00 -5.88 -0.87
C PRO A 43 -7.85 -5.27 -0.08
N ASP A 44 -7.33 -6.02 0.89
CA ASP A 44 -6.08 -5.64 1.55
C ASP A 44 -4.94 -5.56 0.52
N SER A 45 -3.91 -4.80 0.81
CA SER A 45 -2.78 -4.56 -0.09
C SER A 45 -1.43 -4.66 0.61
N VAL A 46 -0.38 -4.68 -0.19
CA VAL A 46 1.00 -4.69 0.28
C VAL A 46 1.78 -3.51 -0.28
N GLY A 47 2.72 -3.00 0.51
CA GLY A 47 3.69 -1.99 0.08
C GLY A 47 5.11 -2.46 0.38
N ILE A 48 6.02 -2.30 -0.58
CA ILE A 48 7.38 -2.83 -0.48
C ILE A 48 8.40 -1.70 -0.40
N ILE A 49 9.15 -1.64 0.70
CA ILE A 49 10.30 -0.74 0.86
C ILE A 49 11.53 -1.51 0.39
N ALA A 50 11.86 -1.40 -0.89
CA ALA A 50 12.96 -2.12 -1.50
C ALA A 50 14.27 -1.33 -1.36
N LEU A 51 15.15 -1.78 -0.45
CA LEU A 51 16.44 -1.15 -0.19
C LEU A 51 17.60 -1.99 -0.69
N ASP A 52 18.52 -1.35 -1.42
CA ASP A 52 19.78 -1.99 -1.80
C ASP A 52 20.89 -1.75 -0.77
N ASN A 53 21.97 -2.54 -0.89
CA ASN A 53 23.13 -2.45 0.00
C ASN A 53 23.93 -1.13 -0.09
N LYS A 54 23.55 -0.23 -1.01
CA LYS A 54 24.14 1.10 -1.19
C LYS A 54 23.26 2.20 -0.58
N GLY A 55 22.19 1.84 0.11
CA GLY A 55 21.23 2.77 0.72
C GLY A 55 20.35 3.50 -0.31
N ASN A 56 20.11 2.89 -1.47
CA ASN A 56 19.10 3.39 -2.40
C ASN A 56 17.78 2.66 -2.18
N ILE A 57 16.70 3.41 -2.32
CA ILE A 57 15.34 2.88 -2.39
C ILE A 57 14.92 2.75 -3.85
N VAL A 58 14.26 1.64 -4.18
CA VAL A 58 13.64 1.43 -5.49
C VAL A 58 12.20 1.85 -5.41
N LEU A 59 11.82 2.80 -6.25
CA LEU A 59 10.50 3.39 -6.36
C LEU A 59 9.96 3.15 -7.78
N VAL A 60 8.67 3.35 -7.94
CA VAL A 60 7.99 3.34 -9.24
C VAL A 60 7.39 4.71 -9.53
N GLU A 61 7.28 5.06 -10.79
CA GLU A 61 6.48 6.19 -11.26
C GLU A 61 5.36 5.63 -12.11
N GLN A 62 4.13 5.91 -11.73
CA GLN A 62 2.92 5.40 -12.37
C GLN A 62 1.89 6.52 -12.54
N PHE A 63 1.22 6.56 -13.69
CA PHE A 63 0.09 7.46 -13.90
C PHE A 63 -1.15 6.96 -13.17
N ARG A 64 -1.71 7.79 -12.30
CA ARG A 64 -2.93 7.49 -11.54
C ARG A 64 -4.11 8.28 -12.08
N ILE A 65 -5.00 7.61 -12.80
CA ILE A 65 -6.17 8.26 -13.45
C ILE A 65 -7.04 9.05 -12.48
N ALA A 66 -7.19 8.59 -11.25
CA ALA A 66 -7.98 9.27 -10.23
C ALA A 66 -7.43 10.67 -9.87
N THR A 67 -6.12 10.83 -9.88
CA THR A 67 -5.45 12.11 -9.62
C THR A 67 -5.08 12.85 -10.89
N LYS A 68 -5.14 12.19 -12.06
CA LYS A 68 -4.69 12.67 -13.37
C LYS A 68 -3.22 13.09 -13.38
N ASN A 69 -2.40 12.47 -12.54
CA ASN A 69 -0.98 12.75 -12.38
C ASN A 69 -0.15 11.47 -12.33
N SER A 70 1.11 11.58 -12.76
CA SER A 70 2.11 10.55 -12.45
C SER A 70 2.63 10.75 -11.05
N LEU A 71 2.58 9.70 -10.22
CA LEU A 71 3.04 9.70 -8.85
C LEU A 71 4.31 8.87 -8.71
N ILE A 72 5.17 9.27 -7.78
CA ILE A 72 6.32 8.47 -7.34
C ILE A 72 5.89 7.71 -6.10
N GLU A 73 5.94 6.38 -6.19
CA GLU A 73 5.39 5.47 -5.20
C GLU A 73 6.38 4.38 -4.82
N ILE A 74 6.21 3.76 -3.65
CA ILE A 74 6.80 2.44 -3.38
C ILE A 74 6.07 1.40 -4.23
N PRO A 75 6.72 0.28 -4.62
CA PRO A 75 6.03 -0.86 -5.22
C PRO A 75 4.91 -1.35 -4.30
N ALA A 76 3.72 -1.59 -4.87
CA ALA A 76 2.54 -1.91 -4.08
C ALA A 76 1.43 -2.53 -4.93
N GLY A 77 0.72 -3.51 -4.40
CA GLY A 77 -0.43 -4.09 -5.08
C GLY A 77 -1.39 -4.81 -4.13
N LYS A 78 -2.47 -5.32 -4.70
CA LYS A 78 -3.54 -6.00 -3.97
C LYS A 78 -3.09 -7.40 -3.55
N ILE A 79 -3.59 -7.86 -2.41
CA ILE A 79 -3.49 -9.27 -2.01
C ILE A 79 -4.58 -10.04 -2.77
N GLU A 80 -4.17 -11.00 -3.59
CA GLU A 80 -5.10 -11.83 -4.34
C GLU A 80 -5.74 -12.91 -3.45
N LYS A 81 -6.86 -13.45 -3.92
CA LYS A 81 -7.58 -14.49 -3.18
C LYS A 81 -6.72 -15.71 -2.94
N GLY A 82 -6.44 -16.00 -1.68
CA GLY A 82 -5.64 -17.14 -1.25
C GLY A 82 -4.15 -16.83 -1.06
N GLU A 83 -3.70 -15.63 -1.39
CA GLU A 83 -2.35 -15.21 -1.08
C GLU A 83 -2.20 -14.80 0.39
N THR A 84 -1.01 -15.04 0.94
CA THR A 84 -0.58 -14.35 2.16
C THR A 84 -0.04 -12.96 1.81
N PRO A 85 -0.02 -12.00 2.76
CA PRO A 85 0.61 -10.70 2.51
C PRO A 85 2.07 -10.79 2.05
N GLU A 86 2.83 -11.80 2.54
CA GLU A 86 4.21 -11.99 2.11
C GLU A 86 4.31 -12.51 0.67
N ASP A 87 3.42 -13.42 0.25
CA ASP A 87 3.38 -13.93 -1.12
C ASP A 87 3.03 -12.81 -2.11
N ALA A 88 2.01 -12.00 -1.79
CA ALA A 88 1.66 -10.81 -2.57
C ALA A 88 2.84 -9.85 -2.69
N ALA A 89 3.54 -9.56 -1.58
CA ALA A 89 4.71 -8.68 -1.62
C ALA A 89 5.85 -9.24 -2.49
N ARG A 90 6.04 -10.57 -2.53
CA ARG A 90 7.02 -11.21 -3.42
C ARG A 90 6.62 -11.09 -4.88
N ARG A 91 5.35 -11.32 -5.19
CA ARG A 91 4.80 -11.22 -6.55
C ARG A 91 4.95 -9.79 -7.06
N GLU A 92 4.41 -8.80 -6.32
CA GLU A 92 4.44 -7.39 -6.70
C GLU A 92 5.88 -6.84 -6.88
N MET A 93 6.79 -7.20 -5.95
CA MET A 93 8.19 -6.82 -6.09
C MET A 93 8.82 -7.36 -7.37
N ASN A 94 8.42 -8.55 -7.82
CA ASN A 94 8.91 -9.12 -9.07
C ASN A 94 8.29 -8.44 -10.29
N GLU A 95 6.97 -8.26 -10.30
CA GLU A 95 6.20 -7.69 -11.41
C GLU A 95 6.58 -6.23 -11.66
N GLU A 96 6.52 -5.40 -10.65
CA GLU A 96 6.71 -3.97 -10.81
C GLU A 96 8.18 -3.58 -10.97
N ILE A 97 9.08 -4.12 -10.15
CA ILE A 97 10.48 -3.69 -10.14
C ILE A 97 11.50 -4.74 -10.59
N GLY A 98 11.08 -5.98 -10.82
CA GLY A 98 11.96 -7.03 -11.35
C GLY A 98 13.01 -7.55 -10.35
N TYR A 99 12.75 -7.42 -9.05
CA TYR A 99 13.65 -7.87 -7.99
C TYR A 99 13.06 -9.02 -7.18
N SER A 100 13.96 -9.76 -6.54
CA SER A 100 13.69 -10.66 -5.42
C SER A 100 14.58 -10.27 -4.25
N GLY A 101 14.20 -10.67 -3.03
CA GLY A 101 14.96 -10.34 -1.83
C GLY A 101 14.38 -10.99 -0.58
N LYS A 102 14.99 -10.71 0.57
CA LYS A 102 14.46 -11.07 1.89
C LYS A 102 13.39 -10.07 2.27
N LEU A 103 12.19 -10.53 2.55
CA LEU A 103 11.09 -9.72 3.08
C LEU A 103 11.08 -9.79 4.61
N THR A 104 10.88 -8.65 5.25
CA THR A 104 10.71 -8.52 6.69
C THR A 104 9.46 -7.65 6.93
N PRO A 105 8.42 -8.16 7.62
CA PRO A 105 7.25 -7.35 7.96
C PRO A 105 7.66 -6.15 8.82
N LEU A 106 7.07 -4.98 8.57
CA LEU A 106 7.37 -3.75 9.31
C LEU A 106 6.16 -3.25 10.11
N PHE A 107 5.13 -2.84 9.43
CA PHE A 107 3.92 -2.30 10.04
C PHE A 107 2.73 -2.50 9.09
N GLN A 108 1.56 -2.14 9.58
CA GLN A 108 0.32 -2.12 8.79
C GLN A 108 -0.48 -0.88 9.16
N CYS A 109 -1.26 -0.36 8.23
CA CYS A 109 -2.17 0.75 8.47
C CYS A 109 -3.37 0.69 7.53
N TYR A 110 -4.41 1.44 7.87
CA TYR A 110 -5.50 1.76 6.95
C TYR A 110 -5.13 3.02 6.15
N LEU A 111 -5.43 3.04 4.85
CA LEU A 111 -5.11 4.17 3.99
C LEU A 111 -6.15 5.30 4.10
N ALA A 112 -7.44 4.94 4.07
CA ALA A 112 -8.53 5.92 4.15
C ALA A 112 -9.69 5.42 5.03
N PRO A 113 -9.47 5.18 6.35
CA PRO A 113 -10.41 4.46 7.22
C PRO A 113 -11.75 5.19 7.46
N GLY A 114 -11.89 6.41 6.94
CA GLY A 114 -13.15 7.14 7.00
C GLY A 114 -14.23 6.59 6.08
N TYR A 115 -13.85 5.88 5.03
CA TYR A 115 -14.79 5.34 4.03
C TYR A 115 -14.27 4.09 3.31
N ASP A 116 -13.01 3.69 3.47
CA ASP A 116 -12.39 2.57 2.77
C ASP A 116 -11.98 1.48 3.76
N THR A 117 -12.13 0.23 3.35
CA THR A 117 -11.75 -0.94 4.16
C THR A 117 -10.30 -1.35 3.95
N GLU A 118 -9.60 -0.78 2.97
CA GLU A 118 -8.24 -1.18 2.61
C GLU A 118 -7.27 -1.08 3.77
N LYS A 119 -6.68 -2.21 4.13
CA LYS A 119 -5.56 -2.30 5.05
C LYS A 119 -4.32 -2.68 4.28
N MET A 120 -3.25 -1.90 4.44
CA MET A 120 -1.98 -2.13 3.77
C MET A 120 -0.93 -2.71 4.73
N TYR A 121 -0.24 -3.76 4.28
CA TYR A 121 0.88 -4.40 4.98
C TYR A 121 2.18 -3.98 4.35
N PHE A 122 3.10 -3.44 5.15
CA PHE A 122 4.39 -2.94 4.67
C PHE A 122 5.50 -3.92 4.97
N PHE A 123 6.32 -4.18 3.95
CA PHE A 123 7.49 -5.05 4.05
C PHE A 123 8.76 -4.31 3.66
N LEU A 124 9.82 -4.54 4.43
CA LEU A 124 11.18 -4.21 3.99
C LEU A 124 11.70 -5.34 3.12
N ALA A 125 12.12 -5.01 1.91
CA ALA A 125 12.89 -5.91 1.04
C ALA A 125 14.36 -5.53 1.07
N SER A 126 15.20 -6.47 1.50
CA SER A 126 16.67 -6.33 1.58
C SER A 126 17.36 -7.45 0.79
N ASN A 127 18.69 -7.33 0.63
CA ASN A 127 19.46 -8.29 -0.18
C ASN A 127 18.90 -8.46 -1.59
N LEU A 128 18.55 -7.34 -2.22
CA LEU A 128 17.90 -7.31 -3.53
C LEU A 128 18.75 -7.98 -4.60
N LYS A 129 18.15 -8.86 -5.37
CA LYS A 129 18.73 -9.52 -6.54
C LYS A 129 17.78 -9.36 -7.72
N ILE A 130 18.33 -9.15 -8.91
CA ILE A 130 17.52 -9.16 -10.14
C ILE A 130 16.88 -10.54 -10.27
N SER A 131 15.58 -10.56 -10.47
CA SER A 131 14.81 -11.79 -10.64
C SER A 131 15.22 -12.51 -11.92
N LYS A 132 15.48 -13.82 -11.83
CA LYS A 132 15.82 -14.64 -13.00
C LYS A 132 14.70 -14.72 -14.03
N LYS A 133 13.45 -14.64 -13.56
CA LYS A 133 12.25 -14.59 -14.39
C LYS A 133 11.40 -13.42 -13.89
N ARG A 134 11.33 -12.38 -14.69
CA ARG A 134 10.42 -11.25 -14.43
C ARG A 134 9.02 -11.70 -14.79
N LEU A 135 8.07 -11.46 -13.90
CA LEU A 135 6.66 -11.62 -14.19
C LEU A 135 6.18 -10.43 -15.04
N THR A 136 5.12 -10.65 -15.78
CA THR A 136 4.50 -9.57 -16.57
C THR A 136 3.73 -8.64 -15.64
N GLN A 137 3.85 -7.34 -15.88
CA GLN A 137 2.99 -6.33 -15.29
C GLN A 137 1.56 -6.49 -15.84
N ASP A 138 0.59 -5.97 -15.13
CA ASP A 138 -0.78 -5.91 -15.62
C ASP A 138 -0.85 -5.06 -16.91
N GLU A 139 -1.75 -5.42 -17.84
CA GLU A 139 -1.83 -4.80 -19.17
C GLU A 139 -2.19 -3.30 -19.13
N ASP A 140 -2.81 -2.85 -18.05
CA ASP A 140 -3.22 -1.46 -17.80
C ASP A 140 -2.21 -0.65 -16.98
N GLU A 141 -1.03 -1.22 -16.68
CA GLU A 141 0.03 -0.58 -15.91
C GLU A 141 1.23 -0.14 -16.77
N GLU A 142 1.50 1.16 -16.79
CA GLU A 142 2.74 1.73 -17.31
C GLU A 142 3.63 2.21 -16.16
N ILE A 143 4.55 1.32 -15.71
CA ILE A 143 5.41 1.56 -14.56
C ILE A 143 6.85 1.87 -15.00
N LYS A 144 7.39 3.00 -14.50
CA LYS A 144 8.80 3.38 -14.66
C LYS A 144 9.54 3.22 -13.35
N VAL A 145 10.52 2.30 -13.31
CA VAL A 145 11.33 2.06 -12.11
C VAL A 145 12.31 3.21 -11.88
N LYS A 146 12.36 3.74 -10.67
CA LYS A 146 13.30 4.76 -10.21
C LYS A 146 14.12 4.26 -9.04
N ARG A 147 15.40 4.61 -9.01
CA ARG A 147 16.32 4.23 -7.94
C ARG A 147 17.05 5.47 -7.44
N ILE A 148 16.82 5.85 -6.20
CA ILE A 148 17.40 7.06 -5.60
C ILE A 148 17.88 6.77 -4.17
N LYS A 149 18.73 7.63 -3.63
CA LYS A 149 19.13 7.55 -2.22
C LYS A 149 17.91 7.68 -1.31
N LEU A 150 17.84 6.90 -0.22
CA LEU A 150 16.78 7.01 0.76
C LEU A 150 16.69 8.43 1.35
N SER A 151 17.83 9.08 1.61
CA SER A 151 17.87 10.49 2.06
C SER A 151 17.22 11.44 1.05
N SER A 152 17.51 11.26 -0.24
CA SER A 152 16.89 12.08 -1.30
C SER A 152 15.39 11.78 -1.47
N ALA A 153 14.95 10.53 -1.19
CA ALA A 153 13.53 10.21 -1.17
C ALA A 153 12.83 10.93 0.00
N LEU A 154 13.44 10.94 1.18
CA LEU A 154 12.91 11.68 2.34
C LEU A 154 12.83 13.19 2.07
N GLU A 155 13.86 13.80 1.47
CA GLU A 155 13.82 15.21 1.06
C GLU A 155 12.67 15.49 0.08
N LYS A 156 12.41 14.56 -0.85
CA LYS A 156 11.28 14.67 -1.79
C LYS A 156 9.92 14.58 -1.09
N CYS A 157 9.79 13.78 -0.04
CA CYS A 157 8.58 13.75 0.79
C CYS A 157 8.40 15.10 1.52
N ILE A 158 9.45 15.61 2.17
CA ILE A 158 9.41 16.87 2.92
C ILE A 158 9.10 18.06 2.00
N SER A 159 9.66 18.06 0.78
CA SER A 159 9.45 19.13 -0.20
C SER A 159 8.16 19.02 -1.02
N GLY A 160 7.32 18.00 -0.78
CA GLY A 160 6.06 17.78 -1.50
C GLY A 160 6.25 17.32 -2.95
N LYS A 161 7.40 16.78 -3.31
CA LYS A 161 7.64 16.13 -4.62
C LYS A 161 7.19 14.68 -4.66
N ILE A 162 7.12 14.01 -3.52
CA ILE A 162 6.45 12.74 -3.29
C ILE A 162 5.23 13.07 -2.44
N ILE A 163 4.05 12.81 -2.98
CA ILE A 163 2.75 13.17 -2.39
C ILE A 163 1.87 11.96 -2.12
N ASP A 164 2.31 10.77 -2.51
CA ASP A 164 1.61 9.53 -2.21
C ASP A 164 1.76 9.16 -0.73
N CYS A 165 0.64 9.03 -0.02
CA CYS A 165 0.60 8.86 1.43
C CYS A 165 1.30 7.57 1.89
N LYS A 166 1.06 6.43 1.22
CA LYS A 166 1.71 5.16 1.57
C LYS A 166 3.23 5.23 1.44
N THR A 167 3.72 5.93 0.41
CA THR A 167 5.14 6.14 0.16
C THR A 167 5.77 7.07 1.19
N ILE A 168 5.09 8.16 1.54
CA ILE A 168 5.54 9.07 2.60
C ILE A 168 5.63 8.32 3.94
N ALA A 169 4.60 7.55 4.30
CA ALA A 169 4.60 6.76 5.53
C ALA A 169 5.76 5.77 5.56
N ALA A 170 5.95 5.02 4.48
CA ALA A 170 7.01 4.02 4.33
C ALA A 170 8.41 4.65 4.48
N ILE A 171 8.70 5.71 3.72
CA ILE A 171 9.99 6.39 3.72
C ILE A 171 10.28 7.01 5.09
N THR A 172 9.28 7.64 5.71
CA THR A 172 9.43 8.28 7.02
C THR A 172 9.71 7.24 8.11
N MET A 173 8.96 6.14 8.12
CA MET A 173 9.14 5.06 9.09
C MET A 173 10.53 4.44 9.00
N ILE A 174 11.00 4.16 7.77
CA ILE A 174 12.29 3.53 7.58
C ILE A 174 13.46 4.48 7.87
N SER A 175 13.32 5.78 7.55
CA SER A 175 14.37 6.77 7.79
C SER A 175 14.56 7.09 9.28
N ASN A 176 13.53 6.91 10.10
CA ASN A 176 13.57 7.13 11.55
C ASN A 176 13.79 5.84 12.35
N SER A 177 13.81 4.69 11.70
CA SER A 177 14.01 3.42 12.39
C SER A 177 15.49 3.22 12.75
N LYS A 178 15.76 2.64 13.93
CA LYS A 178 17.08 2.18 14.36
C LYS A 178 17.42 0.77 13.80
N ILE A 179 16.69 0.33 12.78
CA ILE A 179 16.92 -0.98 12.18
C ILE A 179 18.20 -0.87 11.35
N ASN A 180 19.22 -1.64 11.71
CA ASN A 180 20.41 -1.81 10.87
C ASN A 180 20.02 -2.71 9.68
N TRP A 181 20.10 -2.15 8.48
CA TRP A 181 19.76 -2.81 7.20
C TRP A 181 20.85 -3.76 6.72
#